data_78905e093fcc80e21adee45156d97847
#
_entry.id   78905e093fcc80e21adee45156d97847
#
_cell.length_a   1.000
_cell.length_b   1.000
_cell.length_c   1.000
_cell.angle_alpha   90.00
_cell.angle_beta   90.00
_cell.angle_gamma   90.00
#
_symmetry.space_group_name_H-M   'P 1'
#
loop_
_entity.id
_entity.type
_entity.pdbx_description
1 polymer ?
#
loop_
_entity_poly.entity_id
_entity_poly.type
_entity_poly.pdbx_seq_one_letter_code
_entity_poly.pdbx_strand_id
1 'polypeptide(L)'
;MLRLVIIFKASLVLVGLSNLNNRLNIVEPSFARHSRARAYIEESCRSTRYPTLCVHCLSGFARKTSLHSPEELAQLALSISLYKARVTKAYLVKVAKQLKAINATEYQTVEDCKQQIDSGIEQLGQSIKEIRRLGNARNAVTDDSFTRIDNVETWVSSALTDASDCVAQFPVRNMSKLKATIKGKVLNVAQVTSNALALFHRYAARYGAGAGKKP
;
A
#
# COMPACT_ATOMS: atom_id res chain seq x y z
N MET A 1 -0.18 -40.86 -58.26
CA MET A 1 -0.20 -41.29 -56.86
C MET A 1 0.80 -40.54 -55.99
N LEU A 2 1.90 -39.99 -56.52
CA LEU A 2 2.93 -39.29 -55.67
C LEU A 2 2.51 -37.93 -55.16
N ARG A 3 1.64 -37.15 -55.82
CA ARG A 3 1.18 -35.83 -55.41
C ARG A 3 0.19 -35.82 -54.21
N LEU A 4 -0.60 -36.91 -54.07
CA LEU A 4 -1.56 -37.02 -52.93
C LEU A 4 -0.88 -37.30 -51.59
N VAL A 5 0.26 -38.01 -51.61
CA VAL A 5 1.00 -38.34 -50.36
C VAL A 5 1.71 -37.13 -49.77
N ILE A 6 2.14 -36.18 -50.62
CA ILE A 6 2.83 -34.96 -50.15
C ILE A 6 1.83 -34.01 -49.47
N ILE A 7 0.59 -33.90 -49.97
CA ILE A 7 -0.44 -33.02 -49.36
C ILE A 7 -0.88 -33.56 -47.99
N PHE A 8 -0.99 -34.88 -47.81
CA PHE A 8 -1.34 -35.48 -46.52
C PHE A 8 -0.23 -35.31 -45.47
N LYS A 9 1.06 -35.36 -45.84
CA LYS A 9 2.16 -35.13 -44.92
C LYS A 9 2.27 -33.64 -44.48
N ALA A 10 1.99 -32.70 -45.38
CA ALA A 10 1.98 -31.28 -45.08
C ALA A 10 0.83 -30.90 -44.11
N SER A 11 -0.35 -31.53 -44.27
CA SER A 11 -1.51 -31.30 -43.40
C SER A 11 -1.29 -31.84 -42.00
N LEU A 12 -0.61 -32.98 -41.83
CA LEU A 12 -0.27 -33.55 -40.51
C LEU A 12 0.78 -32.72 -39.75
N VAL A 13 1.71 -32.09 -40.47
CA VAL A 13 2.71 -31.20 -39.84
C VAL A 13 2.06 -29.89 -39.36
N LEU A 14 1.09 -29.34 -40.10
CA LEU A 14 0.37 -28.13 -39.69
C LEU A 14 -0.57 -28.37 -38.49
N VAL A 15 -1.21 -29.52 -38.39
CA VAL A 15 -2.04 -29.88 -37.21
C VAL A 15 -1.16 -30.16 -35.99
N GLY A 16 0.06 -30.67 -36.16
CA GLY A 16 1.02 -30.85 -35.07
C GLY A 16 1.52 -29.53 -34.49
N LEU A 17 1.71 -28.52 -35.33
CA LEU A 17 2.16 -27.19 -34.89
C LEU A 17 1.08 -26.36 -34.18
N SER A 18 -0.19 -26.52 -34.55
CA SER A 18 -1.30 -25.85 -33.84
C SER A 18 -1.57 -26.43 -32.45
N ASN A 19 -1.26 -27.70 -32.20
CA ASN A 19 -1.38 -28.30 -30.86
C ASN A 19 -0.18 -28.02 -29.96
N LEU A 20 0.98 -27.61 -30.46
CA LEU A 20 2.13 -27.21 -29.66
C LEU A 20 1.95 -25.80 -29.05
N ASN A 21 1.22 -24.90 -29.71
CA ASN A 21 0.98 -23.57 -29.19
C ASN A 21 0.03 -23.52 -27.97
N ASN A 22 -0.75 -24.58 -27.74
CA ASN A 22 -1.72 -24.63 -26.64
C ASN A 22 -1.16 -25.24 -25.33
N ARG A 23 0.11 -25.62 -25.28
CA ARG A 23 0.77 -26.20 -24.10
C ARG A 23 2.01 -25.46 -23.61
N LEU A 24 2.34 -24.35 -24.22
CA LEU A 24 3.32 -23.45 -23.63
C LEU A 24 2.61 -22.59 -22.56
N ASN A 25 2.40 -23.14 -21.37
CA ASN A 25 2.39 -22.35 -20.16
C ASN A 25 3.78 -21.69 -20.10
N ILE A 26 3.92 -20.53 -20.74
CA ILE A 26 5.11 -19.70 -20.64
C ILE A 26 5.16 -19.27 -19.18
N VAL A 27 5.90 -20.03 -18.37
CA VAL A 27 6.28 -19.58 -17.03
C VAL A 27 7.14 -18.35 -17.25
N GLU A 28 6.53 -17.20 -17.08
CA GLU A 28 7.21 -15.92 -17.25
C GLU A 28 8.46 -15.90 -16.35
N PRO A 29 9.65 -15.60 -16.88
CA PRO A 29 10.86 -15.57 -16.06
C PRO A 29 10.66 -14.65 -14.86
N SER A 30 11.07 -15.07 -13.68
CA SER A 30 10.94 -14.30 -12.42
C SER A 30 11.47 -12.86 -12.54
N PHE A 31 12.46 -12.66 -13.40
CA PHE A 31 13.05 -11.35 -13.71
C PHE A 31 12.07 -10.42 -14.45
N ALA A 32 11.35 -10.92 -15.47
CA ALA A 32 10.36 -10.14 -16.22
C ALA A 32 9.16 -9.75 -15.33
N ARG A 33 8.72 -10.66 -14.47
CA ARG A 33 7.66 -10.39 -13.48
C ARG A 33 8.07 -9.32 -12.47
N HIS A 34 9.31 -9.36 -12.01
CA HIS A 34 9.85 -8.37 -11.09
C HIS A 34 9.94 -6.97 -11.71
N SER A 35 10.38 -6.87 -12.98
CA SER A 35 10.46 -5.59 -13.69
C SER A 35 9.07 -4.98 -13.91
N ARG A 36 8.03 -5.77 -14.19
CA ARG A 36 6.65 -5.31 -14.32
C ARG A 36 6.06 -4.81 -13.00
N ALA A 37 6.23 -5.54 -11.91
CA ALA A 37 5.75 -5.12 -10.59
C ALA A 37 6.40 -3.80 -10.16
N ARG A 38 7.69 -3.62 -10.44
CA ARG A 38 8.40 -2.37 -10.16
C ARG A 38 7.87 -1.22 -11.01
N ALA A 39 7.72 -1.40 -12.32
CA ALA A 39 7.16 -0.39 -13.23
C ALA A 39 5.73 0.01 -12.81
N TYR A 40 4.90 -0.95 -12.39
CA TYR A 40 3.57 -0.69 -11.88
C TYR A 40 3.57 0.15 -10.59
N ILE A 41 4.50 -0.12 -9.65
CA ILE A 41 4.69 0.69 -8.45
C ILE A 41 5.11 2.11 -8.83
N GLU A 42 6.13 2.27 -9.68
CA GLU A 42 6.66 3.56 -10.10
C GLU A 42 5.56 4.41 -10.76
N GLU A 43 4.78 3.84 -11.67
CA GLU A 43 3.63 4.50 -12.30
C GLU A 43 2.55 4.89 -11.29
N SER A 44 2.22 3.99 -10.37
CA SER A 44 1.19 4.22 -9.36
C SER A 44 1.59 5.30 -8.36
N CYS A 45 2.86 5.38 -7.99
CA CYS A 45 3.37 6.35 -7.04
C CYS A 45 3.48 7.77 -7.60
N ARG A 46 3.49 7.99 -8.92
CA ARG A 46 3.61 9.32 -9.53
C ARG A 46 2.55 10.31 -9.07
N SER A 47 1.34 9.84 -8.82
CA SER A 47 0.21 10.67 -8.38
C SER A 47 0.11 10.85 -6.86
N THR A 48 1.03 10.28 -6.08
CA THR A 48 1.04 10.43 -4.62
C THR A 48 1.77 11.71 -4.20
N ARG A 49 1.50 12.19 -2.99
CA ARG A 49 2.13 13.41 -2.46
C ARG A 49 3.65 13.28 -2.27
N TYR A 50 4.14 12.07 -2.00
CA TYR A 50 5.56 11.77 -1.78
C TYR A 50 6.02 10.62 -2.68
N PRO A 51 6.17 10.85 -4.01
CA PRO A 51 6.41 9.80 -5.00
C PRO A 51 7.66 8.98 -4.73
N THR A 52 8.79 9.63 -4.45
CA THR A 52 10.07 8.97 -4.17
C THR A 52 9.99 8.05 -2.96
N LEU A 53 9.35 8.52 -1.87
CA LEU A 53 9.14 7.71 -0.67
C LEU A 53 8.20 6.54 -0.93
N CYS A 54 7.14 6.77 -1.73
CA CYS A 54 6.19 5.74 -2.16
C CYS A 54 6.92 4.60 -2.88
N VAL A 55 7.69 4.90 -3.91
CA VAL A 55 8.49 3.92 -4.66
C VAL A 55 9.49 3.21 -3.73
N HIS A 56 10.21 3.95 -2.90
CA HIS A 56 11.19 3.38 -1.97
C HIS A 56 10.56 2.35 -1.01
N CYS A 57 9.41 2.68 -0.43
CA CYS A 57 8.74 1.81 0.52
C CYS A 57 8.13 0.56 -0.13
N LEU A 58 7.57 0.68 -1.35
CA LEU A 58 6.84 -0.41 -2.01
C LEU A 58 7.74 -1.33 -2.83
N SER A 59 8.82 -0.83 -3.42
CA SER A 59 9.70 -1.59 -4.33
C SER A 59 10.35 -2.81 -3.66
N GLY A 60 10.62 -2.75 -2.35
CA GLY A 60 11.16 -3.88 -1.60
C GLY A 60 10.24 -5.13 -1.60
N PHE A 61 8.94 -4.93 -1.83
CA PHE A 61 7.94 -5.99 -1.89
C PHE A 61 7.67 -6.51 -3.30
N ALA A 62 8.10 -5.79 -4.34
CA ALA A 62 7.93 -6.21 -5.73
C ALA A 62 8.53 -7.59 -6.06
N ARG A 63 9.51 -8.04 -5.25
CA ARG A 63 10.12 -9.38 -5.39
C ARG A 63 9.31 -10.49 -4.76
N LYS A 64 8.49 -10.17 -3.74
CA LYS A 64 7.81 -11.16 -2.90
C LYS A 64 6.36 -11.37 -3.29
N THR A 65 5.76 -10.39 -3.94
CA THR A 65 4.35 -10.38 -4.30
C THR A 65 4.18 -10.00 -5.76
N SER A 66 3.31 -10.72 -6.46
CA SER A 66 2.86 -10.35 -7.79
C SER A 66 1.85 -9.21 -7.66
N LEU A 67 2.34 -7.95 -7.59
CA LEU A 67 1.49 -6.78 -7.52
C LEU A 67 0.93 -6.46 -8.91
N HIS A 68 -0.35 -6.73 -9.11
CA HIS A 68 -1.02 -6.56 -10.41
C HIS A 68 -2.30 -5.72 -10.34
N SER A 69 -2.76 -5.38 -9.15
CA SER A 69 -4.00 -4.62 -8.98
C SER A 69 -3.83 -3.42 -8.05
N PRO A 70 -4.63 -2.35 -8.23
CA PRO A 70 -4.67 -1.24 -7.29
C PRO A 70 -5.11 -1.64 -5.88
N GLU A 71 -5.92 -2.69 -5.75
CA GLU A 71 -6.30 -3.26 -4.46
C GLU A 71 -5.10 -3.79 -3.69
N GLU A 72 -4.32 -4.69 -4.32
CA GLU A 72 -3.11 -5.26 -3.73
C GLU A 72 -2.11 -4.16 -3.34
N LEU A 73 -1.98 -3.13 -4.20
CA LEU A 73 -1.09 -2.01 -3.95
C LEU A 73 -1.56 -1.15 -2.78
N ALA A 74 -2.85 -0.86 -2.67
CA ALA A 74 -3.44 -0.11 -1.56
C ALA A 74 -3.33 -0.90 -0.24
N GLN A 75 -3.64 -2.20 -0.26
CA GLN A 75 -3.47 -3.08 0.92
C GLN A 75 -2.02 -3.13 1.40
N LEU A 76 -1.06 -3.23 0.48
CA LEU A 76 0.36 -3.21 0.80
C LEU A 76 0.78 -1.86 1.39
N ALA A 77 0.36 -0.74 0.79
CA ALA A 77 0.69 0.59 1.27
C ALA A 77 0.14 0.86 2.69
N LEU A 78 -1.10 0.46 2.97
CA LEU A 78 -1.70 0.53 4.32
C LEU A 78 -0.94 -0.37 5.31
N SER A 79 -0.53 -1.56 4.90
CA SER A 79 0.26 -2.48 5.74
C SER A 79 1.63 -1.91 6.09
N ILE A 80 2.27 -1.21 5.16
CA ILE A 80 3.54 -0.50 5.39
C ILE A 80 3.34 0.67 6.34
N SER A 81 2.26 1.45 6.20
CA SER A 81 1.92 2.55 7.10
C SER A 81 1.73 2.03 8.52
N LEU A 82 0.97 0.96 8.70
CA LEU A 82 0.78 0.29 10.00
C LEU A 82 2.10 -0.19 10.60
N TYR A 83 2.97 -0.80 9.79
CA TYR A 83 4.28 -1.25 10.24
C TYR A 83 5.15 -0.07 10.72
N LYS A 84 5.21 1.02 9.95
CA LYS A 84 5.95 2.23 10.30
C LYS A 84 5.43 2.88 11.58
N ALA A 85 4.10 2.95 11.75
CA ALA A 85 3.48 3.45 12.96
C ALA A 85 3.86 2.61 14.19
N ARG A 86 3.80 1.28 14.10
CA ARG A 86 4.20 0.35 15.18
C ARG A 86 5.66 0.49 15.58
N VAL A 87 6.57 0.57 14.60
CA VAL A 87 8.01 0.79 14.87
C VAL A 87 8.22 2.15 15.54
N THR A 88 7.51 3.18 15.11
CA THR A 88 7.58 4.52 15.70
C THR A 88 7.03 4.53 17.13
N LYS A 89 5.88 3.87 17.39
CA LYS A 89 5.35 3.68 18.74
C LYS A 89 6.36 3.03 19.68
N ALA A 90 6.99 1.94 19.25
CA ALA A 90 7.99 1.23 20.06
C ALA A 90 9.17 2.16 20.42
N TYR A 91 9.60 3.01 19.50
CA TYR A 91 10.62 4.03 19.77
C TYR A 91 10.12 5.08 20.78
N LEU A 92 8.91 5.61 20.61
CA LEU A 92 8.31 6.60 21.52
C LEU A 92 8.15 6.05 22.95
N VAL A 93 7.71 4.79 23.09
CA VAL A 93 7.63 4.12 24.40
C VAL A 93 8.99 4.10 25.13
N LYS A 94 10.06 3.75 24.39
CA LYS A 94 11.42 3.75 24.95
C LYS A 94 11.84 5.15 25.38
N VAL A 95 11.61 6.16 24.55
CA VAL A 95 11.96 7.56 24.85
C VAL A 95 11.15 8.10 26.02
N ALA A 96 9.83 7.89 26.04
CA ALA A 96 8.98 8.33 27.14
C ALA A 96 9.44 7.76 28.50
N LYS A 97 9.80 6.47 28.53
CA LYS A 97 10.34 5.83 29.74
C LYS A 97 11.64 6.50 30.21
N GLN A 98 12.55 6.84 29.29
CA GLN A 98 13.81 7.52 29.62
C GLN A 98 13.56 8.95 30.14
N LEU A 99 12.70 9.73 29.48
CA LEU A 99 12.36 11.09 29.87
C LEU A 99 11.66 11.14 31.24
N LYS A 100 10.76 10.18 31.50
CA LYS A 100 10.08 10.04 32.78
C LYS A 100 11.07 9.80 33.93
N ALA A 101 12.06 8.95 33.72
CA ALA A 101 13.07 8.60 34.73
C ALA A 101 13.93 9.79 35.16
N ILE A 102 14.11 10.81 34.32
CA ILE A 102 14.90 12.03 34.61
C ILE A 102 14.02 13.26 34.80
N ASN A 103 12.69 13.11 34.94
CA ASN A 103 11.71 14.18 35.07
C ASN A 103 11.87 15.28 34.00
N ALA A 104 12.15 14.90 32.75
CA ALA A 104 12.34 15.83 31.65
C ALA A 104 11.03 16.52 31.25
N THR A 105 11.10 17.82 30.93
CA THR A 105 9.94 18.64 30.51
C THR A 105 9.27 18.11 29.21
N GLU A 106 10.02 17.45 28.36
CA GLU A 106 9.55 16.90 27.11
C GLU A 106 8.72 15.59 27.26
N TYR A 107 8.68 15.02 28.47
CA TYR A 107 7.97 13.76 28.71
C TYR A 107 6.52 13.81 28.25
N GLN A 108 5.77 14.85 28.61
CA GLN A 108 4.35 14.97 28.28
C GLN A 108 4.13 15.03 26.77
N THR A 109 4.91 15.86 26.04
CA THR A 109 4.82 15.96 24.58
C THR A 109 5.06 14.60 23.90
N VAL A 110 6.02 13.81 24.40
CA VAL A 110 6.32 12.48 23.84
C VAL A 110 5.22 11.49 24.17
N GLU A 111 4.62 11.57 25.34
CA GLU A 111 3.51 10.72 25.76
C GLU A 111 2.24 11.01 24.93
N ASP A 112 1.90 12.27 24.72
CA ASP A 112 0.77 12.69 23.88
C ASP A 112 0.98 12.21 22.43
N CYS A 113 2.17 12.40 21.89
CA CYS A 113 2.54 11.90 20.56
C CYS A 113 2.44 10.37 20.45
N LYS A 114 2.83 9.65 21.52
CA LYS A 114 2.69 8.19 21.59
C LYS A 114 1.21 7.78 21.52
N GLN A 115 0.33 8.47 22.21
CA GLN A 115 -1.11 8.20 22.21
C GLN A 115 -1.72 8.45 20.82
N GLN A 116 -1.34 9.54 20.14
CA GLN A 116 -1.77 9.82 18.78
C GLN A 116 -1.33 8.72 17.80
N ILE A 117 -0.07 8.29 17.87
CA ILE A 117 0.42 7.19 17.03
C ILE A 117 -0.28 5.87 17.36
N ASP A 118 -0.67 5.64 18.61
CA ASP A 118 -1.43 4.45 19.02
C ASP A 118 -2.84 4.44 18.42
N SER A 119 -3.55 5.56 18.49
CA SER A 119 -4.84 5.78 17.82
C SER A 119 -4.72 5.48 16.31
N GLY A 120 -3.70 6.06 15.64
CA GLY A 120 -3.45 5.80 14.23
C GLY A 120 -3.17 4.33 13.90
N ILE A 121 -2.53 3.57 14.79
CA ILE A 121 -2.31 2.12 14.63
C ILE A 121 -3.64 1.36 14.62
N GLU A 122 -4.57 1.70 15.51
CA GLU A 122 -5.89 1.08 15.56
C GLU A 122 -6.68 1.36 14.28
N GLN A 123 -6.73 2.60 13.86
CA GLN A 123 -7.42 3.06 12.65
C GLN A 123 -6.86 2.41 11.38
N LEU A 124 -5.55 2.35 11.22
CA LEU A 124 -4.91 1.64 10.10
C LEU A 124 -5.19 0.14 10.14
N GLY A 125 -5.27 -0.46 11.34
CA GLY A 125 -5.64 -1.85 11.53
C GLY A 125 -7.07 -2.15 11.08
N GLN A 126 -8.02 -1.27 11.38
CA GLN A 126 -9.42 -1.36 10.93
C GLN A 126 -9.51 -1.18 9.41
N SER A 127 -8.82 -0.19 8.85
CA SER A 127 -8.78 0.07 7.41
C SER A 127 -8.31 -1.16 6.61
N ILE A 128 -7.27 -1.86 7.10
CA ILE A 128 -6.76 -3.08 6.45
C ILE A 128 -7.78 -4.21 6.50
N LYS A 129 -8.58 -4.32 7.55
CA LYS A 129 -9.65 -5.33 7.63
C LYS A 129 -10.74 -5.04 6.60
N GLU A 130 -11.17 -3.78 6.48
CA GLU A 130 -12.24 -3.41 5.54
C GLU A 130 -11.82 -3.51 4.07
N ILE A 131 -10.61 -3.07 3.71
CA ILE A 131 -10.15 -3.20 2.32
C ILE A 131 -10.04 -4.68 1.89
N ARG A 132 -9.69 -5.59 2.80
CA ARG A 132 -9.70 -7.03 2.53
C ARG A 132 -11.11 -7.59 2.32
N ARG A 133 -12.10 -7.06 3.04
CA ARG A 133 -13.50 -7.45 2.84
C ARG A 133 -14.04 -6.96 1.51
N LEU A 134 -13.65 -5.76 1.08
CA LEU A 134 -13.96 -5.22 -0.25
C LEU A 134 -13.44 -6.12 -1.36
N GLY A 135 -12.18 -6.56 -1.29
CA GLY A 135 -11.58 -7.44 -2.28
C GLY A 135 -12.19 -8.85 -2.33
N ASN A 136 -12.75 -9.33 -1.22
CA ASN A 136 -13.42 -10.63 -1.16
C ASN A 136 -14.88 -10.59 -1.68
N ALA A 137 -15.49 -9.41 -1.75
CA ALA A 137 -16.84 -9.24 -2.31
C ALA A 137 -16.79 -9.35 -3.83
N ARG A 138 -16.99 -10.57 -4.34
CA ARG A 138 -16.94 -10.89 -5.77
C ARG A 138 -17.87 -9.99 -6.58
N ASN A 139 -17.31 -8.96 -7.21
CA ASN A 139 -17.86 -8.20 -8.35
C ASN A 139 -19.21 -7.49 -8.20
N ALA A 140 -19.87 -7.49 -7.06
CA ALA A 140 -21.09 -6.70 -6.84
C ALA A 140 -20.74 -5.40 -6.11
N VAL A 141 -20.88 -4.27 -6.81
CA VAL A 141 -20.89 -2.95 -6.18
C VAL A 141 -22.22 -2.83 -5.44
N THR A 142 -22.16 -2.81 -4.11
CA THR A 142 -23.34 -2.71 -3.22
C THR A 142 -23.22 -1.48 -2.35
N ASP A 143 -24.31 -1.07 -1.71
CA ASP A 143 -24.29 0.03 -0.73
C ASP A 143 -23.32 -0.27 0.42
N ASP A 144 -23.15 -1.54 0.81
CA ASP A 144 -22.15 -2.00 1.78
C ASP A 144 -20.72 -1.72 1.29
N SER A 145 -20.45 -1.81 -0.02
CA SER A 145 -19.13 -1.48 -0.59
C SER A 145 -18.80 0.00 -0.43
N PHE A 146 -19.76 0.90 -0.64
CA PHE A 146 -19.55 2.34 -0.44
C PHE A 146 -19.31 2.67 1.04
N THR A 147 -20.11 2.11 1.94
CA THR A 147 -19.92 2.27 3.39
C THR A 147 -18.53 1.81 3.82
N ARG A 148 -18.03 0.70 3.29
CA ARG A 148 -16.67 0.21 3.60
C ARG A 148 -15.58 1.12 3.05
N ILE A 149 -15.77 1.69 1.86
CA ILE A 149 -14.86 2.67 1.27
C ILE A 149 -14.77 3.90 2.16
N ASP A 150 -15.92 4.46 2.56
CA ASP A 150 -15.99 5.63 3.43
C ASP A 150 -15.34 5.37 4.79
N ASN A 151 -15.52 4.19 5.36
CA ASN A 151 -14.86 3.78 6.60
C ASN A 151 -13.33 3.76 6.44
N VAL A 152 -12.80 3.14 5.38
CA VAL A 152 -11.36 3.10 5.13
C VAL A 152 -10.81 4.51 4.96
N GLU A 153 -11.47 5.36 4.16
CA GLU A 153 -11.06 6.73 3.92
C GLU A 153 -11.03 7.55 5.22
N THR A 154 -12.08 7.45 6.03
CA THR A 154 -12.20 8.12 7.32
C THR A 154 -11.08 7.71 8.27
N TRP A 155 -10.85 6.40 8.45
CA TRP A 155 -9.84 5.93 9.40
C TRP A 155 -8.41 6.23 8.93
N VAL A 156 -8.11 6.11 7.63
CA VAL A 156 -6.77 6.45 7.12
C VAL A 156 -6.51 7.95 7.21
N SER A 157 -7.53 8.78 6.93
CA SER A 157 -7.44 10.25 7.10
C SER A 157 -7.24 10.64 8.55
N SER A 158 -7.95 10.01 9.48
CA SER A 158 -7.76 10.20 10.92
C SER A 158 -6.34 9.82 11.37
N ALA A 159 -5.85 8.65 10.96
CA ALA A 159 -4.48 8.22 11.28
C ALA A 159 -3.41 9.17 10.72
N LEU A 160 -3.66 9.76 9.55
CA LEU A 160 -2.80 10.80 8.98
C LEU A 160 -2.82 12.09 9.80
N THR A 161 -4.00 12.50 10.26
CA THR A 161 -4.17 13.68 11.12
C THR A 161 -3.44 13.48 12.45
N ASP A 162 -3.65 12.35 13.13
CA ASP A 162 -2.98 12.01 14.38
C ASP A 162 -1.44 12.10 14.26
N ALA A 163 -0.87 11.54 13.19
CA ALA A 163 0.56 11.62 12.94
C ALA A 163 1.02 13.07 12.63
N SER A 164 0.21 13.85 11.93
CA SER A 164 0.51 15.25 11.58
C SER A 164 0.46 16.16 12.81
N ASP A 165 -0.50 15.94 13.69
CA ASP A 165 -0.65 16.69 14.94
C ASP A 165 0.52 16.43 15.90
N CYS A 166 0.99 15.16 15.97
CA CYS A 166 2.22 14.88 16.70
C CYS A 166 3.43 15.63 16.10
N VAL A 167 3.58 15.66 14.76
CA VAL A 167 4.66 16.42 14.10
C VAL A 167 4.60 17.90 14.45
N ALA A 168 3.39 18.49 14.53
CA ALA A 168 3.16 19.90 14.81
C ALA A 168 3.58 20.32 16.24
N GLN A 169 3.58 19.38 17.19
CA GLN A 169 4.03 19.64 18.56
C GLN A 169 5.54 19.94 18.67
N PHE A 170 6.32 19.62 17.64
CA PHE A 170 7.76 19.86 17.65
C PHE A 170 8.12 21.12 16.86
N PRO A 171 8.97 22.02 17.42
CA PRO A 171 9.32 23.28 16.78
C PRO A 171 10.05 23.06 15.46
N VAL A 172 10.07 24.10 14.62
CA VAL A 172 10.76 24.06 13.31
C VAL A 172 12.25 24.34 13.46
N ARG A 173 12.63 25.16 14.45
CA ARG A 173 14.00 25.62 14.68
C ARG A 173 14.46 25.28 16.10
N ASN A 174 15.78 25.22 16.30
CA ASN A 174 16.42 25.02 17.61
C ASN A 174 15.97 23.75 18.35
N MET A 175 15.81 22.66 17.59
CA MET A 175 15.47 21.36 18.15
C MET A 175 16.69 20.62 18.67
N SER A 176 16.56 20.00 19.86
CA SER A 176 17.53 18.99 20.29
C SER A 176 17.55 17.80 19.30
N LYS A 177 18.67 17.08 19.26
CA LYS A 177 18.80 15.87 18.42
C LYS A 177 17.69 14.85 18.68
N LEU A 178 17.25 14.73 19.94
CA LEU A 178 16.14 13.85 20.32
C LEU A 178 14.82 14.29 19.68
N LYS A 179 14.45 15.56 19.81
CA LYS A 179 13.22 16.12 19.21
C LYS A 179 13.22 15.99 17.70
N ALA A 180 14.35 16.28 17.05
CA ALA A 180 14.51 16.12 15.60
C ALA A 180 14.33 14.64 15.16
N THR A 181 14.86 13.70 15.93
CA THR A 181 14.71 12.27 15.65
C THR A 181 13.26 11.81 15.79
N ILE A 182 12.56 12.22 16.85
CA ILE A 182 11.14 11.90 17.05
C ILE A 182 10.33 12.48 15.90
N LYS A 183 10.47 13.79 15.64
CA LYS A 183 9.77 14.47 14.53
C LYS A 183 9.98 13.77 13.19
N GLY A 184 11.22 13.41 12.86
CA GLY A 184 11.53 12.71 11.61
C GLY A 184 10.86 11.33 11.48
N LYS A 185 10.80 10.57 12.58
CA LYS A 185 10.11 9.25 12.59
C LYS A 185 8.61 9.39 12.41
N VAL A 186 7.97 10.33 13.10
CA VAL A 186 6.54 10.57 13.00
C VAL A 186 6.17 11.18 11.65
N LEU A 187 6.97 12.11 11.14
CA LEU A 187 6.80 12.67 9.80
C LEU A 187 6.84 11.55 8.73
N ASN A 188 7.73 10.58 8.89
CA ASN A 188 7.76 9.43 7.98
C ASN A 188 6.45 8.62 8.03
N VAL A 189 5.84 8.43 9.23
CA VAL A 189 4.52 7.80 9.36
C VAL A 189 3.46 8.61 8.61
N ALA A 190 3.38 9.92 8.82
CA ALA A 190 2.43 10.80 8.14
C ALA A 190 2.59 10.72 6.60
N GLN A 191 3.82 10.77 6.11
CA GLN A 191 4.10 10.73 4.67
C GLN A 191 3.72 9.39 4.02
N VAL A 192 4.04 8.26 4.65
CA VAL A 192 3.66 6.95 4.09
C VAL A 192 2.16 6.71 4.17
N THR A 193 1.48 7.22 5.22
CA THR A 193 0.02 7.15 5.35
C THR A 193 -0.68 8.02 4.29
N SER A 194 -0.16 9.22 4.02
CA SER A 194 -0.64 10.08 2.92
C SER A 194 -0.53 9.39 1.55
N ASN A 195 0.58 8.71 1.29
CA ASN A 195 0.75 7.94 0.06
C ASN A 195 -0.22 6.74 -0.01
N ALA A 196 -0.43 6.05 1.12
CA ALA A 196 -1.38 4.93 1.20
C ALA A 196 -2.83 5.38 0.93
N LEU A 197 -3.23 6.53 1.47
CA LEU A 197 -4.55 7.13 1.21
C LEU A 197 -4.73 7.45 -0.28
N ALA A 198 -3.73 8.05 -0.92
CA ALA A 198 -3.79 8.35 -2.35
C ALA A 198 -3.91 7.08 -3.22
N LEU A 199 -3.21 6.01 -2.87
CA LEU A 199 -3.31 4.72 -3.55
C LEU A 199 -4.65 4.04 -3.29
N PHE A 200 -5.21 4.18 -2.09
CA PHE A 200 -6.55 3.72 -1.76
C PHE A 200 -7.62 4.45 -2.57
N HIS A 201 -7.56 5.79 -2.70
CA HIS A 201 -8.50 6.56 -3.54
C HIS A 201 -8.51 6.07 -5.00
N ARG A 202 -7.35 5.71 -5.56
CA ARG A 202 -7.29 5.12 -6.91
C ARG A 202 -7.98 3.75 -7.00
N TYR A 203 -7.90 2.96 -5.95
CA TYR A 203 -8.65 1.70 -5.87
C TYR A 203 -10.16 1.98 -5.74
N ALA A 204 -10.57 2.86 -4.83
CA ALA A 204 -11.95 3.22 -4.56
C ALA A 204 -12.67 3.84 -5.77
N ALA A 205 -11.97 4.62 -6.59
CA ALA A 205 -12.52 5.25 -7.80
C ALA A 205 -13.15 4.25 -8.80
N ARG A 206 -12.77 2.97 -8.74
CA ARG A 206 -13.37 1.91 -9.58
C ARG A 206 -14.81 1.61 -9.21
N TYR A 207 -15.17 1.76 -7.94
CA TYR A 207 -16.55 1.57 -7.48
C TYR A 207 -17.45 2.69 -7.98
N GLY A 208 -16.99 3.96 -7.97
CA GLY A 208 -17.71 5.09 -8.53
C GLY A 208 -17.92 4.98 -10.06
N ALA A 209 -16.91 4.51 -10.79
CA ALA A 209 -17.02 4.32 -12.26
C ALA A 209 -18.00 3.20 -12.64
N GLY A 210 -18.21 2.20 -11.76
CA GLY A 210 -19.18 1.12 -11.96
C GLY A 210 -20.63 1.54 -11.70
N ALA A 211 -20.86 2.47 -10.78
CA ALA A 211 -22.20 2.94 -10.41
C ALA A 211 -22.88 3.78 -11.52
N GLY A 212 -22.09 4.42 -12.40
CA GLY A 212 -22.62 5.19 -13.54
C GLY A 212 -23.09 4.38 -14.74
N LYS A 213 -22.98 3.05 -14.70
CA LYS A 213 -23.38 2.12 -15.78
C LYS A 213 -24.58 1.24 -15.40
N LYS A 214 -25.51 1.76 -14.59
CA LYS A 214 -26.83 1.12 -14.53
C LYS A 214 -27.65 1.54 -15.77
N PRO A 215 -28.16 0.56 -16.55
CA PRO A 215 -29.02 0.82 -17.71
C PRO A 215 -30.34 1.46 -17.31
#